data_078dd4618f983883c25c16bb762e1b1a
#
_entry.id   078dd4618f983883c25c16bb762e1b1a
#
_cell.length_a   1.000
_cell.length_b   1.000
_cell.length_c   1.000
_cell.angle_alpha   90.00
_cell.angle_beta   90.00
_cell.angle_gamma   90.00
#
_symmetry.space_group_name_H-M   'P 1'
#
loop_
_entity.id
_entity.type
_entity.pdbx_description
1 polymer ?
#
loop_
_entity_poly.entity_id
_entity_poly.type
_entity_poly.pdbx_seq_one_letter_code
_entity_poly.pdbx_strand_id
1 'polypeptide(L)'
;MTYRAPLQDMLFNIRHLANIEQIAAIPGFEDAGFDTAQAVLEEAAKFNEGVLSPLNWEGDRNPSSWQQGTVTATPGFKQAFAQFAEAGWQGLQHPVAFGGQ
;
A
#
# COMPACT_ATOMS: atom_id res chain seq x y z
N MET A 1 10.11 -17.55 1.62
CA MET A 1 8.81 -17.45 0.94
C MET A 1 8.72 -16.12 0.21
N THR A 2 8.19 -16.13 -0.99
CA THR A 2 8.05 -14.91 -1.80
C THR A 2 6.58 -14.54 -1.89
N TYR A 3 6.25 -13.36 -1.39
CA TYR A 3 4.89 -12.81 -1.53
C TYR A 3 4.67 -12.33 -2.97
N ARG A 4 3.49 -12.63 -3.50
CA ARG A 4 3.02 -12.10 -4.78
C ARG A 4 1.63 -11.52 -4.59
N ALA A 5 1.45 -10.25 -4.93
CA ALA A 5 0.16 -9.60 -4.83
C ALA A 5 -0.82 -10.21 -5.84
N PRO A 6 -2.04 -10.63 -5.44
CA PRO A 6 -3.00 -11.25 -6.34
C PRO A 6 -3.73 -10.19 -7.19
N LEU A 7 -3.00 -9.53 -8.07
CA LEU A 7 -3.52 -8.39 -8.83
C LEU A 7 -4.70 -8.74 -9.72
N GLN A 8 -4.66 -9.92 -10.35
CA GLN A 8 -5.76 -10.32 -11.24
C GLN A 8 -7.08 -10.47 -10.48
N ASP A 9 -7.01 -11.09 -9.29
CA ASP A 9 -8.20 -11.25 -8.45
C ASP A 9 -8.69 -9.90 -7.92
N MET A 10 -7.78 -9.04 -7.49
CA MET A 10 -8.12 -7.70 -7.03
C MET A 10 -8.80 -6.90 -8.13
N LEU A 11 -8.23 -6.88 -9.32
CA LEU A 11 -8.76 -6.13 -10.45
C LEU A 11 -10.10 -6.69 -10.93
N PHE A 12 -10.27 -8.01 -10.90
CA PHE A 12 -11.55 -8.63 -11.20
C PHE A 12 -12.66 -8.13 -10.26
N ASN A 13 -12.37 -8.12 -8.96
CA ASN A 13 -13.34 -7.64 -7.97
C ASN A 13 -13.65 -6.15 -8.13
N ILE A 14 -12.65 -5.34 -8.40
CA ILE A 14 -12.81 -3.90 -8.61
C ILE A 14 -13.68 -3.63 -9.83
N ARG A 15 -13.44 -4.36 -10.91
CA ARG A 15 -14.18 -4.17 -12.16
C ARG A 15 -15.61 -4.69 -12.06
N HIS A 16 -15.79 -5.91 -11.57
CA HIS A 16 -17.05 -6.63 -11.71
C HIS A 16 -17.95 -6.60 -10.46
N LEU A 17 -17.38 -6.51 -9.27
CA LEU A 17 -18.15 -6.42 -8.04
C LEU A 17 -18.34 -4.98 -7.58
N ALA A 18 -17.26 -4.20 -7.54
CA ALA A 18 -17.33 -2.79 -7.12
C ALA A 18 -17.83 -1.88 -8.21
N ASN A 19 -17.77 -2.29 -9.48
CA ASN A 19 -18.19 -1.48 -10.63
C ASN A 19 -17.52 -0.10 -10.63
N ILE A 20 -16.19 -0.09 -10.61
CA ILE A 20 -15.41 1.14 -10.45
C ILE A 20 -15.72 2.21 -11.50
N GLU A 21 -16.12 1.81 -12.71
CA GLU A 21 -16.47 2.77 -13.75
C GLU A 21 -17.74 3.56 -13.40
N GLN A 22 -18.65 2.96 -12.66
CA GLN A 22 -19.83 3.68 -12.14
C GLN A 22 -19.42 4.67 -11.04
N ILE A 23 -18.43 4.32 -10.23
CA ILE A 23 -17.88 5.23 -9.23
C ILE A 23 -17.18 6.41 -9.91
N ALA A 24 -16.40 6.16 -10.95
CA ALA A 24 -15.73 7.20 -11.71
C ALA A 24 -16.70 8.16 -12.42
N ALA A 25 -17.92 7.74 -12.65
CA ALA A 25 -18.97 8.58 -13.23
C ALA A 25 -19.60 9.55 -12.21
N ILE A 26 -19.32 9.38 -10.91
CA ILE A 26 -19.84 10.27 -9.87
C ILE A 26 -18.98 11.55 -9.86
N PRO A 27 -19.62 12.76 -9.86
CA PRO A 27 -18.86 14.02 -9.78
C PRO A 27 -17.91 14.03 -8.58
N GLY A 28 -16.67 14.37 -8.81
CA GLY A 28 -15.60 14.37 -7.80
C GLY A 28 -14.77 13.09 -7.76
N PHE A 29 -15.19 12.04 -8.47
CA PHE A 29 -14.48 10.74 -8.49
C PHE A 29 -13.96 10.38 -9.89
N GLU A 30 -13.80 11.36 -10.76
CA GLU A 30 -13.43 11.15 -12.15
C GLU A 30 -12.09 10.44 -12.32
N ASP A 31 -11.18 10.63 -11.35
CA ASP A 31 -9.85 10.00 -11.37
C ASP A 31 -9.84 8.58 -10.80
N ALA A 32 -10.98 8.08 -10.32
CA ALA A 32 -11.08 6.76 -9.70
C ALA A 32 -11.46 5.66 -10.70
N GLY A 33 -11.03 5.77 -11.97
CA GLY A 33 -11.31 4.77 -12.98
C GLY A 33 -10.46 3.52 -12.85
N PHE A 34 -10.79 2.51 -13.65
CA PHE A 34 -10.11 1.21 -13.61
C PHE A 34 -8.62 1.32 -13.90
N ASP A 35 -8.23 2.10 -14.91
CA ASP A 35 -6.82 2.24 -15.29
C ASP A 35 -5.98 2.85 -14.16
N THR A 36 -6.53 3.84 -13.45
CA THR A 36 -5.87 4.43 -12.29
C THR A 36 -5.75 3.40 -11.16
N ALA A 37 -6.82 2.67 -10.87
CA ALA A 37 -6.79 1.62 -9.85
C ALA A 37 -5.74 0.55 -10.16
N GLN A 38 -5.66 0.14 -11.42
CA GLN A 38 -4.65 -0.82 -11.84
C GLN A 38 -3.23 -0.30 -11.62
N ALA A 39 -2.95 0.93 -12.05
CA ALA A 39 -1.63 1.53 -11.87
C ALA A 39 -1.25 1.65 -10.39
N VAL A 40 -2.18 2.06 -9.54
CA VAL A 40 -1.96 2.15 -8.10
C VAL A 40 -1.65 0.78 -7.50
N LEU A 41 -2.42 -0.24 -7.86
CA LEU A 41 -2.20 -1.59 -7.36
C LEU A 41 -0.88 -2.20 -7.84
N GLU A 42 -0.49 -1.93 -9.07
CA GLU A 42 0.80 -2.40 -9.60
C GLU A 42 1.98 -1.77 -8.83
N GLU A 43 1.91 -0.48 -8.52
CA GLU A 43 2.94 0.17 -7.70
C GLU A 43 2.93 -0.33 -6.26
N ALA A 44 1.74 -0.53 -5.67
CA ALA A 44 1.62 -1.11 -4.34
C ALA A 44 2.20 -2.52 -4.30
N ALA A 45 1.98 -3.32 -5.35
CA ALA A 45 2.54 -4.66 -5.45
C ALA A 45 4.07 -4.63 -5.43
N LYS A 46 4.69 -3.73 -6.18
CA LYS A 46 6.15 -3.58 -6.19
C LYS A 46 6.69 -3.27 -4.80
N PHE A 47 6.06 -2.34 -4.09
CA PHE A 47 6.47 -1.99 -2.74
C PHE A 47 6.30 -3.15 -1.77
N ASN A 48 5.15 -3.81 -1.80
CA ASN A 48 4.86 -4.93 -0.92
C ASN A 48 5.77 -6.12 -1.19
N GLU A 49 6.00 -6.46 -2.44
CA GLU A 49 6.84 -7.60 -2.82
C GLU A 49 8.32 -7.33 -2.60
N GLY A 50 8.78 -6.12 -2.93
CA GLY A 50 10.21 -5.77 -2.89
C GLY A 50 10.71 -5.26 -1.56
N VAL A 51 9.86 -4.57 -0.78
CA VAL A 51 10.27 -3.93 0.47
C VAL A 51 9.65 -4.61 1.68
N LEU A 52 8.33 -4.78 1.72
CA LEU A 52 7.66 -5.28 2.92
C LEU A 52 7.78 -6.79 3.09
N SER A 53 7.71 -7.55 2.01
CA SER A 53 7.79 -9.02 2.11
C SER A 53 9.09 -9.51 2.75
N PRO A 54 10.28 -9.01 2.35
CA PRO A 54 11.51 -9.38 3.05
C PRO A 54 11.51 -8.98 4.52
N LEU A 55 10.92 -7.84 4.85
CA LEU A 55 10.85 -7.36 6.22
C LEU A 55 9.91 -8.17 7.11
N ASN A 56 8.88 -8.77 6.53
CA ASN A 56 8.00 -9.65 7.28
C ASN A 56 8.78 -10.84 7.87
N TRP A 57 9.65 -11.42 7.08
CA TRP A 57 10.55 -12.49 7.53
C TRP A 57 11.54 -11.98 8.59
N GLU A 58 12.15 -10.81 8.34
CA GLU A 58 13.09 -10.20 9.27
C GLU A 58 12.43 -9.87 10.60
N GLY A 59 11.19 -9.36 10.56
CA GLY A 59 10.43 -9.04 11.76
C GLY A 59 10.12 -10.25 12.64
N ASP A 60 9.96 -11.41 12.03
CA ASP A 60 9.75 -12.66 12.76
C ASP A 60 11.04 -13.13 13.44
N ARG A 61 12.18 -13.02 12.76
CA ARG A 61 13.47 -13.49 13.27
C ARG A 61 14.14 -12.52 14.23
N ASN A 62 14.00 -11.23 13.99
CA ASN A 62 14.57 -10.15 14.80
C ASN A 62 13.48 -9.17 15.21
N PRO A 63 12.56 -9.58 16.10
CA PRO A 63 11.43 -8.74 16.46
C PRO A 63 11.88 -7.48 17.19
N SER A 64 11.02 -6.47 17.16
CA SER A 64 11.21 -5.26 17.96
C SER A 64 11.37 -5.62 19.42
N SER A 65 12.23 -4.93 20.13
CA SER A 65 12.58 -5.22 21.51
C SER A 65 12.42 -3.98 22.39
N TRP A 66 12.24 -4.24 23.67
CA TRP A 66 12.19 -3.19 24.70
C TRP A 66 13.25 -3.45 25.75
N GLN A 67 14.04 -2.43 26.08
CA GLN A 67 15.00 -2.47 27.17
C GLN A 67 15.08 -1.11 27.85
N GLN A 68 14.88 -1.12 29.16
CA GLN A 68 15.05 0.07 30.01
C GLN A 68 14.31 1.30 29.48
N GLY A 69 13.05 1.09 29.08
CA GLY A 69 12.20 2.18 28.58
C GLY A 69 12.41 2.54 27.12
N THR A 70 13.32 1.86 26.42
CA THR A 70 13.62 2.15 25.02
C THR A 70 13.15 0.99 24.12
N VAL A 71 12.41 1.34 23.05
CA VAL A 71 12.01 0.37 22.04
C VAL A 71 12.96 0.47 20.85
N THR A 72 13.47 -0.67 20.42
CA THR A 72 14.29 -0.78 19.20
C THR A 72 13.49 -1.58 18.18
N ALA A 73 13.17 -0.95 17.04
CA ALA A 73 12.43 -1.59 15.96
C ALA A 73 13.31 -2.60 15.22
N THR A 74 12.65 -3.56 14.58
CA THR A 74 13.32 -4.49 13.67
C THR A 74 14.14 -3.72 12.63
N PRO A 75 15.39 -4.16 12.33
CA PRO A 75 16.20 -3.50 11.30
C PRO A 75 15.45 -3.42 9.95
N GLY A 76 15.44 -2.24 9.36
CA GLY A 76 14.76 -1.98 8.08
C GLY A 76 13.34 -1.43 8.19
N PHE A 77 12.67 -1.56 9.33
CA PHE A 77 11.30 -1.06 9.51
C PHE A 77 11.22 0.45 9.35
N LYS A 78 12.16 1.18 9.95
CA LYS A 78 12.17 2.64 9.87
C LYS A 78 12.31 3.14 8.44
N GLN A 79 13.22 2.54 7.68
CA GLN A 79 13.44 2.90 6.29
C GLN A 79 12.23 2.56 5.42
N ALA A 80 11.62 1.40 5.64
CA ALA A 80 10.42 1.02 4.91
C ALA A 80 9.26 1.96 5.20
N PHE A 81 9.07 2.36 6.45
CA PHE A 81 8.05 3.34 6.81
C PHE A 81 8.31 4.69 6.14
N ALA A 82 9.57 5.14 6.10
CA ALA A 82 9.94 6.37 5.42
C ALA A 82 9.59 6.31 3.91
N GLN A 83 9.88 5.20 3.26
CA GLN A 83 9.51 4.99 1.85
C GLN A 83 8.01 5.01 1.65
N PHE A 84 7.27 4.35 2.54
CA PHE A 84 5.80 4.34 2.51
C PHE A 84 5.24 5.75 2.62
N ALA A 85 5.74 6.53 3.57
CA ALA A 85 5.30 7.90 3.81
C ALA A 85 5.67 8.82 2.64
N GLU A 86 6.89 8.70 2.11
CA GLU A 86 7.37 9.52 1.00
C GLU A 86 6.54 9.27 -0.27
N ALA A 87 6.13 8.03 -0.50
CA ALA A 87 5.29 7.68 -1.64
C ALA A 87 3.83 8.13 -1.49
N GLY A 88 3.42 8.58 -0.30
CA GLY A 88 2.08 9.11 -0.07
C GLY A 88 0.99 8.07 0.16
N TRP A 89 1.35 6.82 0.44
CA TRP A 89 0.39 5.74 0.59
C TRP A 89 -0.66 5.99 1.67
N GLN A 90 -0.27 6.60 2.80
CA GLN A 90 -1.18 6.90 3.88
C GLN A 90 -2.24 7.94 3.53
N GLY A 91 -1.99 8.76 2.50
CA GLY A 91 -2.91 9.79 2.04
C GLY A 91 -3.78 9.40 0.87
N LEU A 92 -3.70 8.14 0.41
CA LEU A 92 -4.34 7.71 -0.83
C LEU A 92 -5.85 8.00 -0.86
N GLN A 93 -6.54 7.81 0.26
CA GLN A 93 -7.98 7.97 0.35
C GLN A 93 -8.44 9.35 0.82
N HIS A 94 -7.50 10.25 1.10
CA HIS A 94 -7.85 11.56 1.64
C HIS A 94 -8.03 12.60 0.54
N PRO A 95 -8.84 13.65 0.79
CA PRO A 95 -9.03 14.72 -0.18
C PRO A 95 -7.73 15.42 -0.57
N VAL A 96 -7.63 15.79 -1.84
CA VAL A 96 -6.46 16.51 -2.38
C VAL A 96 -6.20 17.80 -1.64
N ALA A 97 -7.27 18.49 -1.19
CA ALA A 97 -7.15 19.74 -0.44
C ALA A 97 -6.33 19.62 0.84
N PHE A 98 -6.23 18.39 1.38
CA PHE A 98 -5.48 18.10 2.60
C PHE A 98 -4.22 17.26 2.33
N GLY A 99 -3.74 17.26 1.11
CA GLY A 99 -2.53 16.55 0.72
C GLY A 99 -2.75 15.09 0.31
N GLY A 100 -4.00 14.66 0.17
CA GLY A 100 -4.33 13.32 -0.31
C GLY A 100 -4.27 13.20 -1.82
N GLN A 101 -4.65 12.03 -2.31
CA GLN A 101 -4.62 11.74 -3.75
C GLN A 101 -5.97 11.27 -4.31
#